data_12f4e968befb4a74a35e55083f87c2eb
#
_entry.id   12f4e968befb4a74a35e55083f87c2eb
#
_cell.length_a   1.000
_cell.length_b   1.000
_cell.length_c   1.000
_cell.angle_alpha   90.00
_cell.angle_beta   90.00
_cell.angle_gamma   90.00
#
_symmetry.space_group_name_H-M   'P 1'
#
loop_
_entity.id
_entity.type
_entity.pdbx_description
1 polymer ?
#
loop_
_entity_poly.entity_id
_entity_poly.type
_entity_poly.pdbx_seq_one_letter_code
_entity_poly.pdbx_strand_id
1 'polypeptide(L)'
;MTARIPDCIDALTAQGIAVETATGPVERKSRDFYWYSPILKRQLADVRADFLATPESEGELRAILATCFRFDVPVTVRGAGTGNYGQAMPLKGGCVLLTERLNRIEIGTGRVIAGPGAIIAEIEREARETGQEIRLFPSTVATATIGGFIAGGSSGVGAIRWGGLRNPANIHRLRLLTMEAEPQVIELTGTDVHKAAHAYGVNGVITEVELPIDPATAWHEVLVGLPDTQAALAFAFACGDDPDILNRMISLFEPGIAEAYFLRHRKLTDPGEALVAVYVSAQTLPAFEALVGKMGGTVRYRDGAQEGRFPELYEIGWNHTTLRALKVDPSITYLQ
;
A
#
# COMPACT_ATOMS: atom_id res chain seq x y z
N MET A 1 11.08 4.27 33.62
CA MET A 1 11.17 5.77 33.77
C MET A 1 9.90 6.35 33.18
N THR A 2 9.40 7.47 33.67
CA THR A 2 8.24 8.13 33.12
C THR A 2 8.69 8.98 31.92
N ALA A 3 8.03 8.89 30.77
CA ALA A 3 8.33 9.68 29.58
C ALA A 3 8.28 11.18 29.89
N ARG A 4 9.32 11.92 29.48
CA ARG A 4 9.43 13.36 29.70
C ARG A 4 9.10 14.11 28.41
N ILE A 5 7.81 14.13 28.06
CA ILE A 5 7.34 14.68 26.80
C ILE A 5 7.72 16.17 26.62
N PRO A 6 7.44 17.09 27.58
CA PRO A 6 7.82 18.50 27.42
C PRO A 6 9.33 18.69 27.19
N ASP A 7 10.17 18.02 27.99
CA ASP A 7 11.63 18.12 27.87
C ASP A 7 12.13 17.61 26.51
N CYS A 8 11.48 16.57 25.97
CA CYS A 8 11.80 16.04 24.65
C CYS A 8 11.44 17.05 23.53
N ILE A 9 10.26 17.67 23.61
CA ILE A 9 9.80 18.69 22.67
C ILE A 9 10.75 19.89 22.68
N ASP A 10 11.11 20.38 23.87
CA ASP A 10 12.05 21.51 24.03
C ASP A 10 13.41 21.16 23.42
N ALA A 11 13.92 19.96 23.69
CA ALA A 11 15.20 19.52 23.14
C ALA A 11 15.19 19.35 21.63
N LEU A 12 14.10 18.90 21.01
CA LEU A 12 13.94 18.82 19.55
C LEU A 12 13.85 20.22 18.92
N THR A 13 13.06 21.10 19.53
CA THR A 13 12.90 22.48 19.09
C THR A 13 14.23 23.24 19.15
N ALA A 14 15.01 23.04 20.21
CA ALA A 14 16.35 23.64 20.35
C ALA A 14 17.35 23.17 19.28
N GLN A 15 17.11 21.99 18.67
CA GLN A 15 17.87 21.48 17.52
C GLN A 15 17.35 21.97 16.16
N GLY A 16 16.33 22.83 16.15
CA GLY A 16 15.69 23.33 14.93
C GLY A 16 14.75 22.34 14.25
N ILE A 17 14.40 21.24 14.92
CA ILE A 17 13.50 20.21 14.35
C ILE A 17 12.05 20.68 14.50
N ALA A 18 11.29 20.59 13.41
CA ALA A 18 9.88 20.94 13.39
C ALA A 18 9.04 19.96 14.22
N VAL A 19 8.39 20.45 15.27
CA VAL A 19 7.50 19.70 16.15
C VAL A 19 6.11 20.34 16.09
N GLU A 20 5.07 19.50 15.91
CA GLU A 20 3.67 19.94 15.92
C GLU A 20 2.94 19.35 17.13
N THR A 21 2.34 20.24 17.92
CA THR A 21 1.63 19.88 19.17
C THR A 21 0.14 20.25 19.16
N ALA A 22 -0.34 20.94 18.10
CA ALA A 22 -1.74 21.33 18.00
C ALA A 22 -2.65 20.10 17.94
N THR A 23 -3.71 20.11 18.71
CA THR A 23 -4.63 18.98 18.89
C THR A 23 -5.16 18.43 17.57
N GLY A 24 -5.62 19.27 16.66
CA GLY A 24 -6.22 18.81 15.40
C GLY A 24 -5.27 18.02 14.47
N PRO A 25 -4.06 18.54 14.14
CA PRO A 25 -3.06 17.80 13.41
C PRO A 25 -2.63 16.50 14.11
N VAL A 26 -2.36 16.55 15.41
CA VAL A 26 -1.93 15.38 16.20
C VAL A 26 -3.01 14.30 16.19
N GLU A 27 -4.27 14.62 16.42
CA GLU A 27 -5.37 13.66 16.35
C GLU A 27 -5.50 13.01 14.96
N ARG A 28 -5.45 13.80 13.89
CA ARG A 28 -5.55 13.26 12.52
C ARG A 28 -4.40 12.31 12.18
N LYS A 29 -3.16 12.69 12.53
CA LYS A 29 -1.96 11.89 12.21
C LYS A 29 -1.77 10.72 13.18
N SER A 30 -2.49 10.68 14.30
CA SER A 30 -2.51 9.52 15.23
C SER A 30 -3.40 8.38 14.75
N ARG A 31 -4.13 8.55 13.67
CA ARG A 31 -5.13 7.56 13.20
C ARG A 31 -4.79 7.03 11.83
N ASP A 32 -4.95 5.72 11.65
CA ASP A 32 -5.04 5.05 10.35
C ASP A 32 -6.49 4.64 10.08
N PHE A 33 -6.74 3.65 9.21
CA PHE A 33 -8.09 3.14 8.95
C PHE A 33 -8.52 2.02 9.92
N TYR A 34 -8.03 2.00 11.16
CA TYR A 34 -8.33 1.02 12.21
C TYR A 34 -9.83 0.78 12.44
N TRP A 35 -10.65 1.76 12.12
CA TRP A 35 -12.09 1.72 12.30
C TRP A 35 -12.84 0.74 11.38
N TYR A 36 -12.15 0.13 10.40
CA TYR A 36 -12.68 -1.00 9.64
C TYR A 36 -13.08 -2.16 10.56
N SER A 37 -12.26 -2.46 11.53
CA SER A 37 -12.59 -3.45 12.54
C SER A 37 -13.45 -2.80 13.63
N PRO A 38 -14.67 -3.30 13.89
CA PRO A 38 -15.50 -2.80 14.99
C PRO A 38 -14.86 -3.04 16.36
N ILE A 39 -13.97 -4.01 16.47
CA ILE A 39 -13.19 -4.29 17.69
C ILE A 39 -12.13 -3.19 17.88
N LEU A 40 -11.27 -2.98 16.87
CA LEU A 40 -10.22 -1.96 16.93
C LEU A 40 -10.81 -0.54 17.07
N LYS A 41 -11.92 -0.27 16.41
CA LYS A 41 -12.63 1.02 16.54
C LYS A 41 -12.98 1.35 17.99
N ARG A 42 -13.40 0.37 18.78
CA ARG A 42 -13.68 0.56 20.21
C ARG A 42 -12.41 0.64 21.05
N GLN A 43 -11.42 -0.21 20.76
CA GLN A 43 -10.21 -0.32 21.57
C GLN A 43 -9.26 0.86 21.37
N LEU A 44 -9.23 1.46 20.17
CA LEU A 44 -8.25 2.47 19.79
C LEU A 44 -8.86 3.87 19.64
N ALA A 45 -10.12 4.08 20.02
CA ALA A 45 -10.82 5.34 19.83
C ALA A 45 -10.11 6.53 20.47
N ASP A 46 -9.52 6.35 21.65
CA ASP A 46 -8.88 7.39 22.45
C ASP A 46 -7.34 7.43 22.29
N VAL A 47 -6.79 6.54 21.41
CA VAL A 47 -5.35 6.49 21.17
C VAL A 47 -4.90 7.72 20.38
N ARG A 48 -3.92 8.46 20.91
CA ARG A 48 -3.31 9.61 20.25
C ARG A 48 -1.86 9.81 20.71
N ALA A 49 -1.08 10.45 19.85
CA ALA A 49 0.26 10.94 20.19
C ALA A 49 0.20 12.17 21.08
N ASP A 50 1.36 12.52 21.64
CA ASP A 50 1.56 13.79 22.32
C ASP A 50 2.02 14.89 21.34
N PHE A 51 2.82 14.52 20.33
CA PHE A 51 3.31 15.41 19.29
C PHE A 51 3.66 14.67 18.00
N LEU A 52 3.88 15.46 16.92
CA LEU A 52 4.37 14.98 15.65
C LEU A 52 5.76 15.54 15.38
N ALA A 53 6.63 14.76 14.75
CA ALA A 53 7.91 15.22 14.22
C ALA A 53 8.03 14.82 12.74
N THR A 54 8.48 15.77 11.89
CA THR A 54 8.56 15.58 10.44
C THR A 54 9.99 15.89 9.97
N PRO A 55 10.89 14.88 9.94
CA PRO A 55 12.26 15.09 9.49
C PRO A 55 12.31 15.37 7.98
N GLU A 56 13.22 16.26 7.57
CA GLU A 56 13.54 16.57 6.18
C GLU A 56 14.81 15.86 5.67
N SER A 57 15.55 15.23 6.58
CA SER A 57 16.80 14.53 6.29
C SER A 57 17.02 13.34 7.21
N GLU A 58 17.91 12.40 6.82
CA GLU A 58 18.33 11.30 7.70
C GLU A 58 19.03 11.84 8.96
N GLY A 59 19.72 12.99 8.87
CA GLY A 59 20.34 13.63 10.03
C GLY A 59 19.34 14.08 11.07
N GLU A 60 18.26 14.74 10.65
CA GLU A 60 17.15 15.12 11.54
C GLU A 60 16.42 13.90 12.09
N LEU A 61 16.17 12.88 11.25
CA LEU A 61 15.58 11.64 11.72
C LEU A 61 16.40 10.99 12.81
N ARG A 62 17.72 10.92 12.63
CA ARG A 62 18.67 10.40 13.64
C ARG A 62 18.58 11.21 14.94
N ALA A 63 18.55 12.53 14.86
CA ALA A 63 18.46 13.41 16.01
C ALA A 63 17.12 13.22 16.75
N ILE A 64 16.00 13.05 16.03
CA ILE A 64 14.68 12.75 16.64
C ILE A 64 14.73 11.43 17.40
N LEU A 65 15.23 10.34 16.77
CA LEU A 65 15.31 9.02 17.40
C LEU A 65 16.18 9.04 18.66
N ALA A 66 17.39 9.63 18.58
CA ALA A 66 18.29 9.77 19.72
C ALA A 66 17.67 10.58 20.87
N THR A 67 16.98 11.68 20.54
CA THR A 67 16.33 12.54 21.53
C THR A 67 15.16 11.80 22.19
N CYS A 68 14.26 11.21 21.40
CA CYS A 68 13.15 10.43 21.95
C CYS A 68 13.66 9.26 22.83
N PHE A 69 14.71 8.55 22.42
CA PHE A 69 15.33 7.51 23.22
C PHE A 69 15.83 8.02 24.57
N ARG A 70 16.57 9.15 24.56
CA ARG A 70 17.13 9.77 25.78
C ARG A 70 16.06 10.20 26.79
N PHE A 71 14.88 10.61 26.31
CA PHE A 71 13.76 11.05 27.15
C PHE A 71 12.72 9.96 27.42
N ASP A 72 12.97 8.72 26.98
CA ASP A 72 12.07 7.58 27.12
C ASP A 72 10.69 7.82 26.43
N VAL A 73 10.70 8.51 25.30
CA VAL A 73 9.49 8.86 24.52
C VAL A 73 9.26 7.79 23.44
N PRO A 74 8.10 7.11 23.44
CA PRO A 74 7.75 6.15 22.40
C PRO A 74 7.66 6.84 21.03
N VAL A 75 8.14 6.16 19.99
CA VAL A 75 8.06 6.63 18.60
C VAL A 75 7.21 5.67 17.76
N THR A 76 6.21 6.22 17.08
CA THR A 76 5.40 5.50 16.09
C THR A 76 5.69 6.06 14.71
N VAL A 77 6.27 5.24 13.83
CA VAL A 77 6.58 5.65 12.46
C VAL A 77 5.32 5.64 11.60
N ARG A 78 5.13 6.71 10.82
CA ARG A 78 3.98 6.86 9.94
C ARG A 78 4.37 7.35 8.55
N GLY A 79 4.00 6.60 7.51
CA GLY A 79 3.90 7.10 6.14
C GLY A 79 2.56 7.81 5.92
N ALA A 80 1.80 7.43 4.88
CA ALA A 80 0.47 7.98 4.64
C ALA A 80 -0.61 7.53 5.64
N GLY A 81 -0.37 6.44 6.38
CA GLY A 81 -1.35 5.88 7.33
C GLY A 81 -2.54 5.21 6.65
N THR A 82 -2.32 4.56 5.52
CA THR A 82 -3.34 3.83 4.76
C THR A 82 -3.61 2.42 5.30
N GLY A 83 -2.89 1.98 6.31
CA GLY A 83 -3.13 0.71 7.00
C GLY A 83 -4.48 0.70 7.72
N ASN A 84 -5.03 -0.49 7.98
CA ASN A 84 -6.37 -0.66 8.57
C ASN A 84 -6.40 -1.52 9.83
N TYR A 85 -5.24 -1.75 10.44
CA TYR A 85 -5.12 -2.57 11.66
C TYR A 85 -4.59 -1.81 12.89
N GLY A 86 -4.48 -0.48 12.83
CA GLY A 86 -3.90 0.32 13.90
C GLY A 86 -2.36 0.29 13.92
N GLN A 87 -1.70 -0.17 12.85
CA GLN A 87 -0.23 -0.30 12.81
C GLN A 87 0.50 1.04 12.95
N ALA A 88 -0.11 2.12 12.46
CA ALA A 88 0.46 3.47 12.53
C ALA A 88 -0.11 4.30 13.68
N MET A 89 -0.74 3.65 14.68
CA MET A 89 -1.32 4.33 15.83
C MET A 89 -0.39 4.31 17.04
N PRO A 90 -0.23 5.44 17.74
CA PRO A 90 0.68 5.58 18.87
C PRO A 90 0.06 5.01 20.16
N LEU A 91 0.10 3.67 20.32
CA LEU A 91 -0.56 2.95 21.41
C LEU A 91 -0.14 3.40 22.81
N LYS A 92 1.03 4.02 22.94
CA LYS A 92 1.59 4.51 24.21
C LYS A 92 1.79 6.03 24.22
N GLY A 93 1.10 6.77 23.33
CA GLY A 93 1.36 8.20 23.15
C GLY A 93 2.71 8.48 22.52
N GLY A 94 3.40 9.50 22.96
CA GLY A 94 4.73 9.87 22.48
C GLY A 94 4.71 10.58 21.13
N CYS A 95 5.72 10.32 20.32
CA CYS A 95 5.95 10.94 19.01
C CYS A 95 5.35 10.11 17.88
N VAL A 96 4.55 10.72 17.00
CA VAL A 96 4.33 10.18 15.66
C VAL A 96 5.35 10.80 14.71
N LEU A 97 6.22 9.96 14.16
CA LEU A 97 7.28 10.31 13.24
C LEU A 97 6.74 10.21 11.81
N LEU A 98 6.59 11.36 11.13
CA LEU A 98 6.05 11.45 9.78
C LEU A 98 7.19 11.37 8.76
N THR A 99 7.14 10.40 7.84
CA THR A 99 8.19 10.23 6.81
C THR A 99 7.93 11.02 5.54
N GLU A 100 6.85 11.78 5.46
CA GLU A 100 6.34 12.40 4.23
C GLU A 100 7.31 13.34 3.51
N ARG A 101 8.30 13.93 4.22
CA ARG A 101 9.33 14.80 3.63
C ARG A 101 10.59 14.05 3.22
N LEU A 102 10.73 12.79 3.58
CA LEU A 102 11.79 11.91 3.11
C LEU A 102 11.35 11.22 1.81
N ASN A 103 11.09 11.99 0.77
CA ASN A 103 10.36 11.56 -0.43
C ASN A 103 11.20 11.59 -1.72
N ARG A 104 12.54 11.61 -1.62
CA ARG A 104 13.44 11.53 -2.77
C ARG A 104 13.10 10.31 -3.63
N ILE A 105 13.14 10.48 -4.97
CA ILE A 105 13.03 9.41 -5.97
C ILE A 105 14.22 9.51 -6.91
N GLU A 106 14.85 8.39 -7.22
CA GLU A 106 15.97 8.29 -8.15
C GLU A 106 15.77 7.05 -9.02
N ILE A 107 15.45 7.27 -10.29
CA ILE A 107 15.24 6.20 -11.26
C ILE A 107 16.56 5.87 -11.97
N GLY A 108 16.97 4.61 -11.87
CA GLY A 108 18.09 4.05 -12.62
C GLY A 108 17.62 2.95 -13.59
N THR A 109 18.53 2.40 -14.35
CA THR A 109 18.21 1.26 -15.23
C THR A 109 17.93 0.01 -14.39
N GLY A 110 16.71 -0.53 -14.47
CA GLY A 110 16.29 -1.72 -13.75
C GLY A 110 16.13 -1.55 -12.24
N ARG A 111 16.20 -0.32 -11.71
CA ARG A 111 16.06 -0.06 -10.28
C ARG A 111 15.52 1.33 -9.98
N VAL A 112 14.88 1.46 -8.84
CA VAL A 112 14.56 2.75 -8.20
C VAL A 112 15.14 2.78 -6.79
N ILE A 113 15.70 3.94 -6.40
CA ILE A 113 16.05 4.25 -5.02
C ILE A 113 15.11 5.36 -4.55
N ALA A 114 14.44 5.14 -3.43
CA ALA A 114 13.45 6.08 -2.91
C ALA A 114 13.55 6.26 -1.40
N GLY A 115 13.26 7.46 -0.94
CA GLY A 115 13.01 7.74 0.48
C GLY A 115 11.68 7.12 0.94
N PRO A 116 11.51 6.80 2.23
CA PRO A 116 10.36 6.07 2.74
C PRO A 116 9.03 6.83 2.59
N GLY A 117 9.07 8.15 2.43
CA GLY A 117 7.92 9.03 2.24
C GLY A 117 7.49 9.20 0.78
N ALA A 118 8.25 8.67 -0.19
CA ALA A 118 7.90 8.76 -1.60
C ALA A 118 6.57 8.03 -1.88
N ILE A 119 5.66 8.71 -2.58
CA ILE A 119 4.35 8.14 -2.97
C ILE A 119 4.55 7.15 -4.12
N ILE A 120 3.94 5.98 -4.01
CA ILE A 120 4.14 4.89 -4.99
C ILE A 120 3.70 5.30 -6.40
N ALA A 121 2.60 6.05 -6.52
CA ALA A 121 2.14 6.56 -7.83
C ALA A 121 3.14 7.54 -8.47
N GLU A 122 3.87 8.31 -7.67
CA GLU A 122 4.92 9.21 -8.16
C GLU A 122 6.13 8.41 -8.66
N ILE A 123 6.52 7.36 -7.93
CA ILE A 123 7.58 6.43 -8.36
C ILE A 123 7.20 5.78 -9.69
N GLU A 124 5.95 5.27 -9.82
CA GLU A 124 5.47 4.66 -11.06
C GLU A 124 5.48 5.67 -12.22
N ARG A 125 5.00 6.89 -12.00
CA ARG A 125 5.01 7.95 -13.01
C ARG A 125 6.42 8.25 -13.51
N GLU A 126 7.38 8.43 -12.60
CA GLU A 126 8.78 8.72 -12.97
C GLU A 126 9.45 7.51 -13.64
N ALA A 127 9.17 6.29 -13.19
CA ALA A 127 9.65 5.09 -13.87
C ALA A 127 9.10 5.00 -15.30
N ARG A 128 7.82 5.29 -15.51
CA ARG A 128 7.18 5.30 -16.83
C ARG A 128 7.82 6.31 -17.80
N GLU A 129 8.26 7.46 -17.33
CA GLU A 129 8.98 8.47 -18.14
C GLU A 129 10.31 7.92 -18.70
N THR A 130 10.86 6.87 -18.06
CA THR A 130 12.09 6.19 -18.53
C THR A 130 11.81 4.87 -19.29
N GLY A 131 10.55 4.60 -19.59
CA GLY A 131 10.12 3.33 -20.23
C GLY A 131 10.16 2.13 -19.30
N GLN A 132 10.08 2.33 -17.99
CA GLN A 132 10.11 1.29 -16.97
C GLN A 132 8.84 1.35 -16.10
N GLU A 133 8.57 0.30 -15.31
CA GLU A 133 7.44 0.22 -14.38
C GLU A 133 7.84 -0.46 -13.07
N ILE A 134 7.15 -0.11 -11.98
CA ILE A 134 7.28 -0.83 -10.70
C ILE A 134 6.59 -2.19 -10.80
N ARG A 135 7.10 -3.17 -10.06
CA ARG A 135 6.53 -4.54 -10.04
C ARG A 135 5.23 -4.63 -9.27
N LEU A 136 5.21 -4.05 -8.08
CA LEU A 136 4.16 -4.25 -7.09
C LEU A 136 3.64 -2.92 -6.56
N PHE A 137 2.33 -2.82 -6.37
CA PHE A 137 1.71 -1.69 -5.68
C PHE A 137 0.41 -2.08 -4.97
N PRO A 138 0.05 -1.41 -3.86
CA PRO A 138 -1.20 -1.64 -3.16
C PRO A 138 -2.37 -0.92 -3.87
N SER A 139 -3.60 -1.29 -3.56
CA SER A 139 -4.79 -0.57 -4.05
C SER A 139 -4.84 0.91 -3.63
N THR A 140 -4.03 1.30 -2.66
CA THR A 140 -3.85 2.68 -2.21
C THR A 140 -2.68 3.40 -2.89
N VAL A 141 -2.24 2.94 -4.05
CA VAL A 141 -1.07 3.44 -4.81
C VAL A 141 -1.00 4.97 -4.90
N ALA A 142 -2.14 5.64 -5.08
CA ALA A 142 -2.22 7.10 -5.20
C ALA A 142 -1.81 7.87 -3.93
N THR A 143 -1.81 7.21 -2.76
CA THR A 143 -1.55 7.86 -1.48
C THR A 143 -0.54 7.14 -0.60
N ALA A 144 -0.35 5.83 -0.79
CA ALA A 144 0.57 5.03 0.01
C ALA A 144 2.02 5.43 -0.25
N THR A 145 2.81 5.52 0.82
CA THR A 145 4.25 5.71 0.73
C THR A 145 4.97 4.38 0.58
N ILE A 146 6.09 4.37 -0.12
CA ILE A 146 6.87 3.14 -0.36
C ILE A 146 7.39 2.52 0.94
N GLY A 147 7.87 3.31 1.89
CA GLY A 147 8.31 2.81 3.20
C GLY A 147 7.16 2.20 3.99
N GLY A 148 5.97 2.83 3.96
CA GLY A 148 4.76 2.30 4.58
C GLY A 148 4.28 1.00 3.94
N PHE A 149 4.36 0.89 2.62
CA PHE A 149 4.01 -0.33 1.88
C PHE A 149 4.92 -1.50 2.25
N ILE A 150 6.23 -1.29 2.30
CA ILE A 150 7.20 -2.32 2.69
C ILE A 150 7.04 -2.70 4.17
N ALA A 151 6.95 -1.71 5.06
CA ALA A 151 6.74 -1.97 6.49
C ALA A 151 5.42 -2.69 6.76
N GLY A 152 4.36 -2.39 6.00
CA GLY A 152 3.05 -3.06 6.08
C GLY A 152 3.04 -4.48 5.50
N GLY A 153 3.87 -4.75 4.48
CA GLY A 153 4.12 -6.08 3.94
C GLY A 153 3.01 -6.66 3.06
N SER A 154 2.05 -5.86 2.61
CA SER A 154 1.04 -6.32 1.65
C SER A 154 1.64 -6.47 0.25
N SER A 155 1.12 -7.38 -0.57
CA SER A 155 1.65 -7.61 -1.91
C SER A 155 0.93 -6.76 -2.98
N GLY A 156 -0.39 -6.85 -3.08
CA GLY A 156 -1.18 -6.04 -4.03
C GLY A 156 -1.08 -6.48 -5.49
N VAL A 157 -1.29 -5.53 -6.39
CA VAL A 157 -1.19 -5.71 -7.85
C VAL A 157 0.23 -6.09 -8.22
N GLY A 158 0.38 -7.03 -9.14
CA GLY A 158 1.67 -7.55 -9.59
C GLY A 158 2.12 -8.84 -8.92
N ALA A 159 1.52 -9.21 -7.76
CA ALA A 159 1.93 -10.39 -7.02
C ALA A 159 1.79 -11.71 -7.81
N ILE A 160 0.83 -11.80 -8.71
CA ILE A 160 0.64 -12.97 -9.57
C ILE A 160 1.83 -13.19 -10.52
N ARG A 161 2.50 -12.12 -10.93
CA ARG A 161 3.61 -12.16 -11.88
C ARG A 161 4.98 -12.24 -11.20
N TRP A 162 5.21 -11.41 -10.17
CA TRP A 162 6.52 -11.24 -9.54
C TRP A 162 6.62 -11.88 -8.15
N GLY A 163 5.56 -12.56 -7.70
CA GLY A 163 5.45 -13.04 -6.33
C GLY A 163 5.12 -11.91 -5.34
N GLY A 164 4.94 -12.27 -4.09
CA GLY A 164 4.61 -11.31 -3.03
C GLY A 164 5.73 -10.31 -2.74
N LEU A 165 5.40 -9.19 -2.12
CA LEU A 165 6.37 -8.14 -1.76
C LEU A 165 7.56 -8.67 -0.95
N ARG A 166 7.33 -9.67 -0.09
CA ARG A 166 8.38 -10.31 0.71
C ARG A 166 9.29 -11.28 -0.06
N ASN A 167 9.04 -11.52 -1.34
CA ASN A 167 10.01 -12.24 -2.17
C ASN A 167 11.29 -11.37 -2.26
N PRO A 168 12.47 -11.92 -1.90
CA PRO A 168 13.73 -11.16 -1.93
C PRO A 168 14.08 -10.55 -3.28
N ALA A 169 13.51 -11.09 -4.38
CA ALA A 169 13.67 -10.52 -5.72
C ALA A 169 12.92 -9.19 -5.92
N ASN A 170 12.01 -8.81 -5.01
CA ASN A 170 11.20 -7.58 -5.10
C ASN A 170 11.72 -6.44 -4.22
N ILE A 171 12.73 -6.69 -3.38
CA ILE A 171 13.39 -5.67 -2.57
C ILE A 171 14.89 -5.92 -2.66
N HIS A 172 15.62 -5.03 -3.32
CA HIS A 172 17.07 -5.17 -3.46
C HIS A 172 17.80 -4.82 -2.15
N ARG A 173 17.39 -3.70 -1.52
CA ARG A 173 18.02 -3.20 -0.30
C ARG A 173 17.05 -2.35 0.50
N LEU A 174 17.17 -2.47 1.83
CA LEU A 174 16.56 -1.55 2.80
C LEU A 174 17.67 -0.95 3.66
N ARG A 175 17.60 0.36 3.86
CA ARG A 175 18.44 1.09 4.80
C ARG A 175 17.58 1.54 5.97
N LEU A 176 18.04 1.29 7.20
CA LEU A 176 17.31 1.54 8.44
C LEU A 176 18.15 2.35 9.41
N LEU A 177 17.46 3.08 10.30
CA LEU A 177 18.03 3.60 11.55
C LEU A 177 17.45 2.86 12.75
N THR A 178 18.31 2.50 13.68
CA THR A 178 17.91 1.89 14.97
C THR A 178 17.36 2.94 15.92
N MET A 179 16.58 2.51 16.93
CA MET A 179 16.09 3.36 18.02
C MET A 179 17.01 3.20 19.23
N GLU A 180 18.06 4.02 19.32
CA GLU A 180 19.12 3.98 20.33
C GLU A 180 19.57 5.39 20.70
N ALA A 181 20.42 5.53 21.76
CA ALA A 181 21.04 6.79 22.11
C ALA A 181 21.89 7.36 20.98
N GLU A 182 22.55 6.49 20.24
CA GLU A 182 23.30 6.78 19.03
C GLU A 182 22.77 5.88 17.88
N PRO A 183 21.71 6.29 17.18
CA PRO A 183 21.09 5.46 16.15
C PRO A 183 22.07 4.98 15.09
N GLN A 184 22.12 3.68 14.87
CA GLN A 184 23.01 3.04 13.91
C GLN A 184 22.29 2.85 12.56
N VAL A 185 23.07 2.92 11.48
CA VAL A 185 22.60 2.53 10.16
C VAL A 185 22.74 1.03 9.99
N ILE A 186 21.67 0.40 9.55
CA ILE A 186 21.65 -1.02 9.17
C ILE A 186 21.24 -1.11 7.70
N GLU A 187 22.01 -1.84 6.89
CA GLU A 187 21.63 -2.19 5.53
C GLU A 187 21.25 -3.66 5.45
N LEU A 188 20.10 -3.94 4.86
CA LEU A 188 19.54 -5.27 4.69
C LEU A 188 19.42 -5.60 3.19
N THR A 189 19.93 -6.74 2.78
CA THR A 189 19.87 -7.25 1.40
C THR A 189 19.51 -8.73 1.38
N GLY A 190 19.08 -9.25 0.22
CA GLY A 190 18.69 -10.64 0.07
C GLY A 190 17.58 -11.02 1.05
N THR A 191 17.71 -12.15 1.73
CA THR A 191 16.71 -12.63 2.71
C THR A 191 16.65 -11.79 3.98
N ASP A 192 17.69 -11.01 4.28
CA ASP A 192 17.71 -10.15 5.46
C ASP A 192 16.70 -9.01 5.40
N VAL A 193 16.20 -8.63 4.21
CA VAL A 193 15.10 -7.66 4.07
C VAL A 193 13.87 -8.06 4.87
N HIS A 194 13.67 -9.35 5.15
CA HIS A 194 12.57 -9.85 5.98
C HIS A 194 12.64 -9.42 7.45
N LYS A 195 13.79 -8.94 7.90
CA LYS A 195 13.94 -8.38 9.26
C LYS A 195 13.19 -7.06 9.42
N ALA A 196 12.87 -6.36 8.31
CA ALA A 196 12.19 -5.07 8.31
C ALA A 196 10.89 -5.06 7.47
N ALA A 197 10.84 -5.80 6.36
CA ALA A 197 9.62 -5.95 5.58
C ALA A 197 8.55 -6.68 6.39
N HIS A 198 7.31 -6.12 6.43
CA HIS A 198 6.21 -6.61 7.25
C HIS A 198 6.49 -6.60 8.77
N ALA A 199 7.31 -5.67 9.23
CA ALA A 199 7.63 -5.51 10.65
C ALA A 199 7.02 -4.23 11.26
N TYR A 200 6.18 -3.50 10.52
CA TYR A 200 5.47 -2.30 10.97
C TYR A 200 6.35 -1.22 11.62
N GLY A 201 7.63 -1.17 11.23
CA GLY A 201 8.59 -0.21 11.76
C GLY A 201 9.15 -0.52 13.14
N VAL A 202 8.82 -1.68 13.77
CA VAL A 202 9.29 -2.01 15.12
C VAL A 202 10.76 -2.47 15.15
N ASN A 203 11.33 -2.85 14.01
CA ASN A 203 12.72 -3.32 13.90
C ASN A 203 13.68 -2.22 13.41
N GLY A 204 13.24 -0.97 13.39
CA GLY A 204 13.98 0.19 12.92
C GLY A 204 13.16 1.03 11.95
N VAL A 205 13.61 2.25 11.72
CA VAL A 205 12.96 3.21 10.81
C VAL A 205 13.59 3.11 9.43
N ILE A 206 12.82 2.76 8.41
CA ILE A 206 13.29 2.73 7.02
C ILE A 206 13.63 4.16 6.60
N THR A 207 14.83 4.36 6.08
CA THR A 207 15.34 5.65 5.57
C THR A 207 15.52 5.67 4.07
N GLU A 208 15.74 4.50 3.46
CA GLU A 208 15.87 4.35 2.01
C GLU A 208 15.46 2.94 1.58
N VAL A 209 14.90 2.88 0.39
CA VAL A 209 14.43 1.63 -0.24
C VAL A 209 15.02 1.56 -1.63
N GLU A 210 15.59 0.40 -2.01
CA GLU A 210 15.99 0.10 -3.38
C GLU A 210 15.18 -1.08 -3.90
N LEU A 211 14.40 -0.85 -4.97
CA LEU A 211 13.52 -1.84 -5.59
C LEU A 211 13.89 -2.07 -7.05
N PRO A 212 13.67 -3.30 -7.57
CA PRO A 212 13.70 -3.55 -9.01
C PRO A 212 12.51 -2.88 -9.70
N ILE A 213 12.76 -2.39 -10.90
CA ILE A 213 11.75 -1.98 -11.88
C ILE A 213 12.03 -2.70 -13.20
N ASP A 214 10.98 -2.97 -13.98
CA ASP A 214 11.07 -3.71 -15.23
C ASP A 214 10.71 -2.82 -16.43
N PRO A 215 11.00 -3.22 -17.67
CA PRO A 215 10.50 -2.52 -18.85
C PRO A 215 8.97 -2.37 -18.80
N ALA A 216 8.48 -1.16 -19.09
CA ALA A 216 7.07 -0.83 -19.00
C ALA A 216 6.24 -1.65 -20.00
N THR A 217 5.16 -2.24 -19.51
CA THR A 217 4.16 -2.94 -20.30
C THR A 217 2.92 -2.07 -20.47
N ALA A 218 2.34 -2.06 -21.66
CA ALA A 218 1.01 -1.49 -21.88
C ALA A 218 -0.04 -2.48 -21.35
N TRP A 219 -0.68 -2.13 -20.25
CA TRP A 219 -1.71 -2.94 -19.61
C TRP A 219 -3.10 -2.48 -20.02
N HIS A 220 -3.99 -3.43 -20.27
CA HIS A 220 -5.43 -3.21 -20.37
C HIS A 220 -6.14 -3.72 -19.12
N GLU A 221 -7.10 -2.95 -18.66
CA GLU A 221 -8.01 -3.33 -17.59
C GLU A 221 -9.27 -3.96 -18.21
N VAL A 222 -9.52 -5.21 -17.88
CA VAL A 222 -10.67 -5.95 -18.42
C VAL A 222 -11.49 -6.56 -17.28
N LEU A 223 -12.82 -6.37 -17.34
CA LEU A 223 -13.77 -7.04 -16.44
C LEU A 223 -14.57 -8.05 -17.25
N VAL A 224 -14.50 -9.31 -16.85
CA VAL A 224 -15.17 -10.43 -17.52
C VAL A 224 -16.32 -10.92 -16.64
N GLY A 225 -17.51 -11.01 -17.22
CA GLY A 225 -18.69 -11.63 -16.63
C GLY A 225 -18.73 -13.13 -16.97
N LEU A 226 -19.05 -13.95 -15.96
CA LEU A 226 -19.18 -15.41 -16.07
C LEU A 226 -20.44 -15.87 -15.34
N PRO A 227 -21.06 -17.00 -15.75
CA PRO A 227 -22.39 -17.38 -15.28
C PRO A 227 -22.48 -17.64 -13.78
N ASP A 228 -21.40 -18.08 -13.14
CA ASP A 228 -21.34 -18.39 -11.71
C ASP A 228 -19.91 -18.35 -11.17
N THR A 229 -19.77 -18.48 -9.85
CA THR A 229 -18.47 -18.49 -9.15
C THR A 229 -17.55 -19.62 -9.61
N GLN A 230 -18.11 -20.80 -9.95
CA GLN A 230 -17.30 -21.94 -10.40
C GLN A 230 -16.68 -21.70 -11.77
N ALA A 231 -17.44 -21.16 -12.71
CA ALA A 231 -16.96 -20.75 -14.03
C ALA A 231 -15.91 -19.63 -13.90
N ALA A 232 -16.15 -18.65 -13.02
CA ALA A 232 -15.22 -17.56 -12.76
C ALA A 232 -13.89 -18.05 -12.15
N LEU A 233 -13.96 -19.01 -11.23
CA LEU A 233 -12.78 -19.63 -10.63
C LEU A 233 -11.97 -20.41 -11.67
N ALA A 234 -12.65 -21.25 -12.48
CA ALA A 234 -12.02 -21.99 -13.57
C ALA A 234 -11.34 -21.06 -14.59
N PHE A 235 -12.01 -19.97 -14.94
CA PHE A 235 -11.46 -18.93 -15.83
C PHE A 235 -10.22 -18.24 -15.20
N ALA A 236 -10.30 -17.86 -13.94
CA ALA A 236 -9.18 -17.20 -13.24
C ALA A 236 -7.93 -18.09 -13.21
N PHE A 237 -8.08 -19.38 -12.93
CA PHE A 237 -6.97 -20.36 -12.99
C PHE A 237 -6.45 -20.51 -14.42
N ALA A 238 -7.33 -20.72 -15.40
CA ALA A 238 -6.92 -20.88 -16.78
C ALA A 238 -6.17 -19.63 -17.30
N CYS A 239 -6.63 -18.43 -16.95
CA CYS A 239 -5.96 -17.17 -17.29
C CYS A 239 -4.60 -17.02 -16.59
N GLY A 240 -4.49 -17.45 -15.33
CA GLY A 240 -3.26 -17.34 -14.55
C GLY A 240 -2.18 -18.33 -15.01
N ASP A 241 -2.58 -19.52 -15.46
CA ASP A 241 -1.67 -20.61 -15.84
C ASP A 241 -1.32 -20.61 -17.33
N ASP A 242 -2.02 -19.82 -18.16
CA ASP A 242 -1.78 -19.76 -19.60
C ASP A 242 -0.48 -18.98 -19.91
N PRO A 243 0.56 -19.64 -20.47
CA PRO A 243 1.84 -18.99 -20.77
C PRO A 243 1.74 -17.93 -21.89
N ASP A 244 0.68 -17.97 -22.70
CA ASP A 244 0.46 -17.04 -23.79
C ASP A 244 -0.30 -15.78 -23.33
N ILE A 245 -0.74 -15.73 -22.06
CA ILE A 245 -1.45 -14.59 -21.45
C ILE A 245 -0.58 -13.92 -20.39
N LEU A 246 -0.09 -12.73 -20.71
CA LEU A 246 0.66 -11.94 -19.75
C LEU A 246 -0.31 -11.09 -18.93
N ASN A 247 -0.48 -11.47 -17.67
CA ASN A 247 -1.34 -10.75 -16.71
C ASN A 247 -0.55 -10.16 -15.56
N ARG A 248 -1.11 -9.12 -14.88
CA ARG A 248 -0.54 -8.45 -13.71
C ARG A 248 -1.47 -8.51 -12.50
N MET A 249 -2.76 -8.72 -12.73
CA MET A 249 -3.79 -8.81 -11.70
C MET A 249 -4.88 -9.75 -12.18
N ILE A 250 -5.36 -10.63 -11.28
CA ILE A 250 -6.59 -11.39 -11.45
C ILE A 250 -7.33 -11.32 -10.11
N SER A 251 -8.55 -10.76 -10.11
CA SER A 251 -9.41 -10.65 -8.94
C SER A 251 -10.81 -11.15 -9.25
N LEU A 252 -11.30 -12.10 -8.46
CA LEU A 252 -12.62 -12.68 -8.61
C LEU A 252 -13.61 -12.04 -7.63
N PHE A 253 -14.83 -11.80 -8.10
CA PHE A 253 -15.97 -11.31 -7.33
C PHE A 253 -17.16 -12.26 -7.51
N GLU A 254 -17.75 -12.68 -6.41
CA GLU A 254 -18.94 -13.51 -6.43
C GLU A 254 -20.17 -12.76 -6.95
N PRO A 255 -21.21 -13.50 -7.42
CA PRO A 255 -22.48 -12.90 -7.82
C PRO A 255 -23.05 -11.98 -6.74
N GLY A 256 -23.63 -10.86 -7.15
CA GLY A 256 -24.21 -9.86 -6.27
C GLY A 256 -23.22 -8.81 -5.72
N ILE A 257 -21.91 -9.07 -5.73
CA ILE A 257 -20.90 -8.10 -5.22
C ILE A 257 -20.92 -6.83 -6.06
N ALA A 258 -20.92 -6.95 -7.39
CA ALA A 258 -20.93 -5.79 -8.27
C ALA A 258 -22.23 -4.99 -8.16
N GLU A 259 -23.36 -5.66 -8.12
CA GLU A 259 -24.70 -5.05 -8.00
C GLU A 259 -24.81 -4.22 -6.71
N ALA A 260 -24.33 -4.79 -5.60
CA ALA A 260 -24.44 -4.17 -4.30
C ALA A 260 -23.43 -3.05 -4.07
N TYR A 261 -22.17 -3.22 -4.53
CA TYR A 261 -21.06 -2.41 -4.02
C TYR A 261 -20.27 -1.67 -5.08
N PHE A 262 -20.30 -2.05 -6.38
CA PHE A 262 -19.59 -1.30 -7.42
C PHE A 262 -20.36 -0.04 -7.80
N LEU A 263 -19.67 1.12 -7.84
CA LEU A 263 -20.33 2.39 -8.10
C LEU A 263 -20.73 2.58 -9.57
N ARG A 264 -19.82 2.29 -10.48
CA ARG A 264 -19.98 2.55 -11.92
C ARG A 264 -20.02 1.28 -12.74
N HIS A 265 -19.09 0.35 -12.50
CA HIS A 265 -18.99 -0.90 -13.24
C HIS A 265 -20.27 -1.76 -13.14
N ARG A 266 -21.05 -1.65 -12.05
CA ARG A 266 -22.35 -2.35 -11.91
C ARG A 266 -23.34 -2.09 -13.04
N LYS A 267 -23.17 -0.99 -13.78
CA LYS A 267 -24.04 -0.66 -14.92
C LYS A 267 -23.68 -1.45 -16.18
N LEU A 268 -22.54 -2.10 -16.20
CA LEU A 268 -22.00 -2.86 -17.33
C LEU A 268 -22.15 -4.37 -17.11
N THR A 269 -22.60 -4.80 -15.92
CA THR A 269 -22.67 -6.20 -15.49
C THR A 269 -24.13 -6.66 -15.49
N ASP A 270 -24.34 -7.92 -15.82
CA ASP A 270 -25.66 -8.54 -15.75
C ASP A 270 -25.94 -9.06 -14.32
N PRO A 271 -27.22 -9.07 -13.86
CA PRO A 271 -27.58 -9.61 -12.57
C PRO A 271 -27.20 -11.08 -12.43
N GLY A 272 -26.62 -11.42 -11.27
CA GLY A 272 -26.32 -12.81 -10.90
C GLY A 272 -25.04 -13.38 -11.53
N GLU A 273 -24.30 -12.65 -12.33
CA GLU A 273 -23.00 -13.12 -12.85
C GLU A 273 -21.88 -12.94 -11.82
N ALA A 274 -20.92 -13.84 -11.85
CA ALA A 274 -19.62 -13.67 -11.19
C ALA A 274 -18.69 -12.86 -12.10
N LEU A 275 -17.76 -12.11 -11.52
CA LEU A 275 -16.86 -11.25 -12.29
C LEU A 275 -15.40 -11.60 -12.03
N VAL A 276 -14.58 -11.47 -13.08
CA VAL A 276 -13.12 -11.52 -12.95
C VAL A 276 -12.52 -10.25 -13.53
N ALA A 277 -11.83 -9.49 -12.70
CA ALA A 277 -11.07 -8.31 -13.10
C ALA A 277 -9.63 -8.71 -13.41
N VAL A 278 -9.13 -8.36 -14.58
CA VAL A 278 -7.80 -8.74 -15.07
C VAL A 278 -7.06 -7.51 -15.58
N TYR A 279 -5.77 -7.42 -15.24
CA TYR A 279 -4.82 -6.60 -15.99
C TYR A 279 -4.08 -7.49 -16.95
N VAL A 280 -4.31 -7.31 -18.25
CA VAL A 280 -3.69 -8.10 -19.33
C VAL A 280 -2.86 -7.20 -20.22
N SER A 281 -1.71 -7.69 -20.67
CA SER A 281 -0.84 -6.97 -21.60
C SER A 281 -1.54 -6.74 -22.94
N ALA A 282 -1.37 -5.56 -23.53
CA ALA A 282 -1.87 -5.25 -24.86
C ALA A 282 -1.37 -6.25 -25.92
N GLN A 283 -0.16 -6.78 -25.75
CA GLN A 283 0.44 -7.76 -26.65
C GLN A 283 -0.30 -9.11 -26.61
N THR A 284 -0.79 -9.52 -25.44
CA THR A 284 -1.46 -10.82 -25.25
C THR A 284 -2.98 -10.73 -25.19
N LEU A 285 -3.53 -9.53 -25.36
CA LEU A 285 -4.98 -9.30 -25.36
C LEU A 285 -5.76 -10.22 -26.33
N PRO A 286 -5.31 -10.51 -27.56
CA PRO A 286 -6.02 -11.43 -28.44
C PRO A 286 -6.12 -12.87 -27.89
N ALA A 287 -5.07 -13.39 -27.27
CA ALA A 287 -5.09 -14.72 -26.62
C ALA A 287 -6.06 -14.72 -25.42
N PHE A 288 -6.04 -13.66 -24.63
CA PHE A 288 -6.98 -13.49 -23.52
C PHE A 288 -8.43 -13.45 -24.00
N GLU A 289 -8.77 -12.68 -25.04
CA GLU A 289 -10.13 -12.60 -25.60
C GLU A 289 -10.58 -13.97 -26.17
N ALA A 290 -9.67 -14.73 -26.77
CA ALA A 290 -9.96 -16.08 -27.21
C ALA A 290 -10.27 -17.03 -26.04
N LEU A 291 -9.55 -16.92 -24.93
CA LEU A 291 -9.83 -17.67 -23.69
C LEU A 291 -11.19 -17.28 -23.11
N VAL A 292 -11.53 -15.99 -23.06
CA VAL A 292 -12.84 -15.52 -22.59
C VAL A 292 -13.96 -16.16 -23.40
N GLY A 293 -13.88 -16.14 -24.74
CA GLY A 293 -14.87 -16.76 -25.63
C GLY A 293 -14.96 -18.27 -25.44
N LYS A 294 -13.81 -18.98 -25.36
CA LYS A 294 -13.73 -20.43 -25.14
C LYS A 294 -14.42 -20.87 -23.84
N MET A 295 -14.33 -20.06 -22.80
CA MET A 295 -14.88 -20.37 -21.48
C MET A 295 -16.29 -19.79 -21.25
N GLY A 296 -16.93 -19.21 -22.27
CA GLY A 296 -18.28 -18.68 -22.18
C GLY A 296 -18.39 -17.38 -21.40
N GLY A 297 -17.29 -16.67 -21.23
CA GLY A 297 -17.26 -15.37 -20.60
C GLY A 297 -17.69 -14.24 -21.53
N THR A 298 -18.06 -13.11 -20.95
CA THR A 298 -18.40 -11.87 -21.68
C THR A 298 -17.57 -10.73 -21.17
N VAL A 299 -16.87 -10.00 -22.06
CA VAL A 299 -16.16 -8.78 -21.69
C VAL A 299 -17.18 -7.69 -21.35
N ARG A 300 -17.28 -7.29 -20.10
CA ARG A 300 -18.19 -6.28 -19.58
C ARG A 300 -17.58 -4.88 -19.56
N TYR A 301 -16.29 -4.81 -19.36
CA TYR A 301 -15.53 -3.56 -19.38
C TYR A 301 -14.15 -3.79 -19.96
N ARG A 302 -13.67 -2.83 -20.70
CA ARG A 302 -12.26 -2.66 -21.08
C ARG A 302 -11.94 -1.17 -21.05
N ASP A 303 -10.79 -0.81 -20.50
CA ASP A 303 -10.33 0.57 -20.49
C ASP A 303 -10.28 1.16 -21.90
N GLY A 304 -10.73 2.42 -22.04
CA GLY A 304 -10.80 3.12 -23.32
C GLY A 304 -11.93 2.68 -24.27
N ALA A 305 -12.69 1.61 -23.95
CA ALA A 305 -13.78 1.13 -24.82
C ALA A 305 -15.15 1.73 -24.46
N GLN A 306 -15.35 2.21 -23.22
CA GLN A 306 -16.60 2.79 -22.75
C GLN A 306 -16.51 4.31 -22.62
N GLU A 307 -17.65 4.98 -22.87
CA GLU A 307 -17.76 6.41 -22.58
C GLU A 307 -17.82 6.68 -21.06
N GLY A 308 -17.15 7.73 -20.65
CA GLY A 308 -17.10 8.18 -19.26
C GLY A 308 -15.88 7.70 -18.48
N ARG A 309 -15.71 8.23 -17.25
CA ARG A 309 -14.61 7.89 -16.37
C ARG A 309 -15.02 6.77 -15.42
N PHE A 310 -14.34 5.64 -15.49
CA PHE A 310 -14.47 4.53 -14.55
C PHE A 310 -13.32 4.55 -13.55
N PRO A 311 -13.52 4.10 -12.28
CA PRO A 311 -12.42 3.78 -11.40
C PRO A 311 -11.54 2.69 -12.01
N GLU A 312 -10.25 2.74 -11.75
CA GLU A 312 -9.35 1.65 -12.15
C GLU A 312 -9.71 0.35 -11.43
N LEU A 313 -9.53 -0.81 -12.08
CA LEU A 313 -10.00 -2.08 -11.53
C LEU A 313 -9.32 -2.47 -10.23
N TYR A 314 -8.09 -1.99 -9.94
CA TYR A 314 -7.48 -2.20 -8.62
C TYR A 314 -8.25 -1.47 -7.51
N GLU A 315 -8.99 -0.39 -7.81
CA GLU A 315 -9.81 0.32 -6.82
C GLU A 315 -11.07 -0.45 -6.42
N ILE A 316 -11.60 -1.34 -7.27
CA ILE A 316 -12.76 -2.17 -6.92
C ILE A 316 -12.37 -3.48 -6.23
N GLY A 317 -11.10 -3.86 -6.29
CA GLY A 317 -10.56 -4.98 -5.55
C GLY A 317 -10.30 -4.63 -4.07
N TRP A 318 -10.01 -5.63 -3.29
CA TRP A 318 -9.57 -5.54 -1.90
C TRP A 318 -10.44 -4.63 -1.01
N ASN A 319 -9.81 -3.80 -0.21
CA ASN A 319 -10.44 -3.01 0.84
C ASN A 319 -11.41 -1.93 0.35
N HIS A 320 -11.29 -1.45 -0.88
CA HIS A 320 -12.16 -0.38 -1.39
C HIS A 320 -13.61 -0.87 -1.54
N THR A 321 -13.81 -2.10 -2.00
CA THR A 321 -15.14 -2.71 -2.05
C THR A 321 -15.68 -3.00 -0.64
N THR A 322 -14.84 -3.44 0.28
CA THR A 322 -15.20 -3.64 1.69
C THR A 322 -15.63 -2.34 2.37
N LEU A 323 -14.89 -1.24 2.13
CA LEU A 323 -15.29 0.10 2.59
C LEU A 323 -16.68 0.47 2.09
N ARG A 324 -16.98 0.14 0.85
CA ARG A 324 -18.29 0.39 0.26
C ARG A 324 -19.36 -0.45 0.92
N ALA A 325 -19.10 -1.72 1.15
CA ALA A 325 -19.99 -2.62 1.85
C ALA A 325 -20.35 -2.10 3.25
N LEU A 326 -19.36 -1.67 4.02
CA LEU A 326 -19.58 -1.06 5.35
C LEU A 326 -20.37 0.25 5.33
N LYS A 327 -20.32 1.01 4.23
CA LYS A 327 -21.18 2.21 4.06
C LYS A 327 -22.62 1.86 3.73
N VAL A 328 -22.85 0.76 3.04
CA VAL A 328 -24.21 0.26 2.69
C VAL A 328 -24.84 -0.44 3.89
N ASP A 329 -24.06 -1.27 4.56
CA ASP A 329 -24.51 -1.99 5.77
C ASP A 329 -23.41 -1.97 6.85
N PRO A 330 -23.52 -1.07 7.85
CA PRO A 330 -22.54 -0.97 8.93
C PRO A 330 -22.45 -2.18 9.86
N SER A 331 -23.39 -3.14 9.74
CA SER A 331 -23.38 -4.37 10.55
C SER A 331 -22.45 -5.46 10.01
N ILE A 332 -21.97 -5.31 8.77
CA ILE A 332 -21.04 -6.25 8.15
C ILE A 332 -19.75 -6.35 8.97
N THR A 333 -19.36 -7.58 9.29
CA THR A 333 -18.06 -7.87 9.89
C THR A 333 -17.06 -8.15 8.79
N TYR A 334 -15.97 -7.40 8.79
CA TYR A 334 -14.88 -7.57 7.85
C TYR A 334 -13.82 -8.52 8.39
N LEU A 335 -13.46 -9.50 7.58
CA LEU A 335 -12.32 -10.40 7.78
C LEU A 335 -11.39 -10.30 6.56
N GLN A 336 -10.09 -10.19 6.84
CA GLN A 336 -9.07 -10.15 5.80
C GLN A 336 -8.00 -11.21 6.07
#